data_1e1ce924bac00ba7c4e2a81a5370bdd6
#
_entry.id   1e1ce924bac00ba7c4e2a81a5370bdd6
#
_cell.length_a   1.000
_cell.length_b   1.000
_cell.length_c   1.000
_cell.angle_alpha   90.00
_cell.angle_beta   90.00
_cell.angle_gamma   90.00
#
_symmetry.space_group_name_H-M   'P 1'
#
loop_
_entity.id
_entity.type
_entity.pdbx_description
1 polymer ?
#
loop_
_entity_poly.entity_id
_entity_poly.type
_entity_poly.pdbx_seq_one_letter_code
_entity_poly.pdbx_strand_id
1 'polypeptide(L)'
;MFVQTEVTPNPNSLKFLPGKKVSNSGPYEITQKEETKNLLVRNLLSINGVEGIFLGEDFISINKKETIDWDEIKHIVISFINDFYSEGKEFVIDENFNEQNSDLDELEQKIVKILDQKIRPAVARDGGDIKFKEFKDGVVKVQLQGSCSGCPSSTMTLKQGVQNLLTHYLPEVKEVVSVSYTHLTLPTILLV
;
A
#
# COMPACT_ATOMS: atom_id res chain seq x y z
N MET A 1 -16.38 18.87 6.74
CA MET A 1 -15.64 17.72 7.30
C MET A 1 -14.17 18.11 7.40
N PHE A 2 -13.44 17.66 8.41
CA PHE A 2 -12.03 18.06 8.58
C PHE A 2 -11.13 16.86 8.30
N VAL A 3 -10.38 16.89 7.21
CA VAL A 3 -9.38 15.87 6.86
C VAL A 3 -8.07 16.23 7.56
N GLN A 4 -7.62 15.36 8.46
CA GLN A 4 -6.32 15.49 9.10
C GLN A 4 -5.22 14.90 8.22
N THR A 5 -3.99 15.35 8.40
CA THR A 5 -2.82 14.81 7.68
C THR A 5 -1.74 14.40 8.65
N GLU A 6 -1.12 13.25 8.41
CA GLU A 6 0.01 12.74 9.16
C GLU A 6 1.20 12.51 8.23
N VAL A 7 2.38 12.94 8.67
CA VAL A 7 3.62 12.64 7.96
C VAL A 7 3.96 11.17 8.09
N THR A 8 4.57 10.61 7.06
CA THR A 8 5.05 9.23 7.05
C THR A 8 6.57 9.22 7.05
N PRO A 9 7.23 8.08 7.34
CA PRO A 9 8.69 7.95 7.20
C PRO A 9 9.20 8.17 5.77
N ASN A 10 8.31 8.06 4.78
CA ASN A 10 8.62 8.37 3.39
C ASN A 10 8.25 9.84 3.09
N PRO A 11 9.22 10.73 2.80
CA PRO A 11 8.95 12.14 2.52
C PRO A 11 8.07 12.37 1.28
N ASN A 12 8.02 11.39 0.38
CA ASN A 12 7.18 11.42 -0.82
C ASN A 12 5.78 10.83 -0.59
N SER A 13 5.46 10.44 0.65
CA SER A 13 4.15 9.92 1.02
C SER A 13 3.54 10.74 2.15
N LEU A 14 2.25 11.05 2.04
CA LEU A 14 1.47 11.73 3.09
C LEU A 14 0.18 10.95 3.34
N LYS A 15 -0.16 10.79 4.61
CA LYS A 15 -1.35 10.09 5.07
C LYS A 15 -2.47 11.09 5.35
N PHE A 16 -3.65 10.85 4.80
CA PHE A 16 -4.86 11.65 4.96
C PHE A 16 -5.90 10.85 5.73
N LEU A 17 -6.43 11.45 6.79
CA LEU A 17 -7.44 10.82 7.66
C LEU A 17 -8.76 11.60 7.52
N PRO A 18 -9.72 11.04 6.78
CA PRO A 18 -11.03 11.67 6.62
C PRO A 18 -11.92 11.57 7.86
N GLY A 19 -11.50 10.79 8.89
CA GLY A 19 -12.32 10.53 10.09
C GLY A 19 -13.52 9.62 9.80
N LYS A 20 -13.48 8.90 8.68
CA LYS A 20 -14.47 7.91 8.24
C LYS A 20 -13.76 6.68 7.68
N LYS A 21 -14.48 5.58 7.56
CA LYS A 21 -13.96 4.40 6.87
C LYS A 21 -13.67 4.72 5.40
N VAL A 22 -12.55 4.21 4.90
CA VAL A 22 -12.09 4.39 3.53
C VAL A 22 -12.28 3.11 2.72
N SER A 23 -11.89 1.97 3.29
CA SER A 23 -12.06 0.66 2.67
C SER A 23 -12.76 -0.30 3.63
N ASN A 24 -13.70 -1.09 3.09
CA ASN A 24 -14.42 -2.12 3.86
C ASN A 24 -13.83 -3.52 3.65
N SER A 25 -12.98 -3.69 2.66
CA SER A 25 -12.49 -5.01 2.22
C SER A 25 -10.97 -5.20 2.32
N GLY A 26 -10.27 -4.27 2.96
CA GLY A 26 -8.84 -4.36 3.18
C GLY A 26 -8.04 -3.26 2.48
N PRO A 27 -6.71 -3.30 2.59
CA PRO A 27 -5.84 -2.30 1.98
C PRO A 27 -5.69 -2.52 0.48
N TYR A 28 -5.72 -1.42 -0.27
CA TYR A 28 -5.55 -1.38 -1.74
C TYR A 28 -4.52 -0.35 -2.15
N GLU A 29 -3.62 -0.72 -3.07
CA GLU A 29 -2.76 0.20 -3.77
C GLU A 29 -3.20 0.32 -5.22
N ILE A 30 -3.35 1.54 -5.71
CA ILE A 30 -3.80 1.87 -7.07
C ILE A 30 -2.82 2.90 -7.63
N THR A 31 -2.21 2.56 -8.75
CA THR A 31 -1.22 3.41 -9.42
C THR A 31 -1.69 3.90 -10.79
N GLN A 32 -2.69 3.26 -11.37
CA GLN A 32 -3.23 3.60 -12.69
C GLN A 32 -4.74 3.87 -12.60
N LYS A 33 -5.21 4.86 -13.34
CA LYS A 33 -6.62 5.26 -13.36
C LYS A 33 -7.55 4.17 -13.90
N GLU A 34 -7.00 3.31 -14.74
CA GLU A 34 -7.70 2.20 -15.39
C GLU A 34 -8.02 1.06 -14.42
N GLU A 35 -7.28 0.96 -13.32
CA GLU A 35 -7.46 -0.07 -12.29
C GLU A 35 -8.71 0.17 -11.44
N THR A 36 -9.32 1.34 -11.53
CA THR A 36 -10.47 1.69 -10.70
C THR A 36 -11.56 2.45 -11.46
N LYS A 37 -12.80 2.19 -11.08
CA LYS A 37 -13.97 2.99 -11.48
C LYS A 37 -14.29 4.09 -10.47
N ASN A 38 -13.66 4.08 -9.30
CA ASN A 38 -13.93 5.07 -8.25
C ASN A 38 -13.49 6.46 -8.69
N LEU A 39 -14.44 7.40 -8.66
CA LEU A 39 -14.22 8.76 -9.15
C LEU A 39 -13.21 9.53 -8.29
N LEU A 40 -13.23 9.38 -6.96
CA LEU A 40 -12.28 10.02 -6.06
C LEU A 40 -10.85 9.58 -6.40
N VAL A 41 -10.62 8.25 -6.49
CA VAL A 41 -9.28 7.71 -6.77
C VAL A 41 -8.79 8.16 -8.15
N ARG A 42 -9.65 8.17 -9.15
CA ARG A 42 -9.30 8.68 -10.49
C ARG A 42 -8.97 10.17 -10.49
N ASN A 43 -9.71 10.97 -9.73
CA ASN A 43 -9.44 12.40 -9.60
C ASN A 43 -8.11 12.66 -8.89
N LEU A 44 -7.84 11.93 -7.80
CA LEU A 44 -6.58 12.01 -7.07
C LEU A 44 -5.39 11.62 -7.96
N LEU A 45 -5.49 10.52 -8.73
CA LEU A 45 -4.46 10.11 -9.71
C LEU A 45 -4.34 11.08 -10.91
N SER A 46 -5.29 12.01 -11.07
CA SER A 46 -5.23 13.04 -12.12
C SER A 46 -4.45 14.26 -11.69
N ILE A 47 -4.17 14.42 -10.39
CA ILE A 47 -3.34 15.51 -9.87
C ILE A 47 -1.91 15.32 -10.40
N ASN A 48 -1.38 16.38 -11.01
CA ASN A 48 0.00 16.33 -11.51
C ASN A 48 0.98 16.03 -10.36
N GLY A 49 1.81 15.03 -10.55
CA GLY A 49 2.80 14.60 -9.58
C GLY A 49 2.34 13.51 -8.59
N VAL A 50 1.07 13.10 -8.59
CA VAL A 50 0.63 11.91 -7.85
C VAL A 50 1.01 10.67 -8.64
N GLU A 51 1.67 9.71 -7.99
CA GLU A 51 2.14 8.46 -8.57
C GLU A 51 1.35 7.23 -8.11
N GLY A 52 0.77 7.31 -6.89
CA GLY A 52 0.03 6.20 -6.35
C GLY A 52 -0.85 6.60 -5.18
N ILE A 53 -1.87 5.81 -4.97
CA ILE A 53 -2.82 5.94 -3.88
C ILE A 53 -2.92 4.62 -3.16
N PHE A 54 -2.80 4.68 -1.87
CA PHE A 54 -3.02 3.54 -1.01
C PHE A 54 -4.22 3.82 -0.09
N LEU A 55 -5.19 2.91 -0.11
CA LEU A 55 -6.41 2.98 0.69
C LEU A 55 -6.28 2.01 1.84
N GLY A 56 -6.14 2.52 3.06
CA GLY A 56 -6.23 1.75 4.28
C GLY A 56 -7.68 1.58 4.74
N GLU A 57 -7.89 1.09 5.95
CA GLU A 57 -9.24 0.95 6.51
C GLU A 57 -9.90 2.32 6.77
N ASP A 58 -9.14 3.26 7.34
CA ASP A 58 -9.60 4.58 7.79
C ASP A 58 -8.73 5.74 7.31
N PHE A 59 -7.82 5.49 6.38
CA PHE A 59 -6.90 6.49 5.85
C PHE A 59 -6.62 6.30 4.36
N ILE A 60 -6.15 7.37 3.73
CA ILE A 60 -5.67 7.40 2.35
C ILE A 60 -4.22 7.88 2.38
N SER A 61 -3.28 7.09 1.87
CA SER A 61 -1.91 7.56 1.63
C SER A 61 -1.73 7.91 0.16
N ILE A 62 -1.13 9.06 -0.08
CA ILE A 62 -0.79 9.54 -1.43
C ILE A 62 0.72 9.50 -1.58
N ASN A 63 1.18 8.88 -2.65
CA ASN A 63 2.58 8.91 -3.06
C ASN A 63 2.74 9.90 -4.21
N LYS A 64 3.70 10.81 -4.08
CA LYS A 64 3.99 11.83 -5.08
C LYS A 64 5.39 11.67 -5.67
N LYS A 65 5.63 12.28 -6.81
CA LYS A 65 6.97 12.46 -7.38
C LYS A 65 7.83 13.28 -6.44
N GLU A 66 9.10 12.95 -6.37
CA GLU A 66 10.09 13.68 -5.58
C GLU A 66 10.19 15.16 -6.00
N THR A 67 9.92 15.47 -7.27
CA THR A 67 10.01 16.81 -7.85
C THR A 67 8.85 17.76 -7.50
N ILE A 68 7.81 17.29 -6.81
CA ILE A 68 6.61 18.07 -6.46
C ILE A 68 6.60 18.31 -4.95
N ASP A 69 6.24 19.51 -4.52
CA ASP A 69 6.06 19.84 -3.11
C ASP A 69 4.63 19.53 -2.62
N TRP A 70 4.54 19.13 -1.34
CA TRP A 70 3.24 18.88 -0.70
C TRP A 70 2.35 20.13 -0.65
N ASP A 71 2.94 21.30 -0.53
CA ASP A 71 2.20 22.57 -0.49
C ASP A 71 1.44 22.85 -1.79
N GLU A 72 1.92 22.30 -2.92
CA GLU A 72 1.25 22.43 -4.21
C GLU A 72 -0.01 21.58 -4.33
N ILE A 73 0.00 20.36 -3.77
CA ILE A 73 -1.05 19.36 -4.05
C ILE A 73 -1.91 19.01 -2.83
N LYS A 74 -1.41 19.24 -1.61
CA LYS A 74 -2.09 18.83 -0.36
C LYS A 74 -3.51 19.38 -0.24
N HIS A 75 -3.70 20.66 -0.52
CA HIS A 75 -5.01 21.31 -0.44
C HIS A 75 -5.99 20.78 -1.50
N ILE A 76 -5.50 20.40 -2.68
CA ILE A 76 -6.31 19.81 -3.76
C ILE A 76 -6.79 18.42 -3.34
N VAL A 77 -5.89 17.60 -2.76
CA VAL A 77 -6.22 16.28 -2.22
C VAL A 77 -7.30 16.39 -1.14
N ILE A 78 -7.13 17.30 -0.18
CA ILE A 78 -8.10 17.53 0.89
C ILE A 78 -9.46 17.93 0.33
N SER A 79 -9.50 18.80 -0.70
CA SER A 79 -10.76 19.20 -1.35
C SER A 79 -11.48 18.01 -1.96
N PHE A 80 -10.80 17.20 -2.77
CA PHE A 80 -11.43 16.02 -3.37
C PHE A 80 -11.95 15.01 -2.34
N ILE A 81 -11.23 14.79 -1.24
CA ILE A 81 -11.68 13.92 -0.16
C ILE A 81 -12.93 14.49 0.53
N ASN A 82 -12.93 15.80 0.83
CA ASN A 82 -14.07 16.45 1.45
C ASN A 82 -15.30 16.42 0.54
N ASP A 83 -15.15 16.71 -0.74
CA ASP A 83 -16.24 16.70 -1.72
C ASP A 83 -16.87 15.32 -1.82
N PHE A 84 -16.03 14.27 -1.90
CA PHE A 84 -16.48 12.89 -1.95
C PHE A 84 -17.37 12.49 -0.77
N TYR A 85 -16.93 12.78 0.45
CA TYR A 85 -17.71 12.43 1.64
C TYR A 85 -18.89 13.39 1.90
N SER A 86 -18.87 14.59 1.36
CA SER A 86 -20.00 15.53 1.42
C SER A 86 -21.18 15.08 0.57
N GLU A 87 -20.94 14.27 -0.47
CA GLU A 87 -21.99 13.63 -1.28
C GLU A 87 -22.68 12.46 -0.55
N GLY A 88 -22.34 12.19 0.71
CA GLY A 88 -22.96 11.14 1.53
C GLY A 88 -22.43 9.72 1.27
N LYS A 89 -21.33 9.60 0.58
CA LYS A 89 -20.66 8.29 0.35
C LYS A 89 -20.01 7.82 1.65
N GLU A 90 -20.10 6.51 1.92
CA GLU A 90 -19.59 5.90 3.14
C GLU A 90 -18.18 5.33 2.96
N PHE A 91 -17.89 4.74 1.80
CA PHE A 91 -16.60 4.10 1.49
C PHE A 91 -16.06 4.56 0.14
N VAL A 92 -14.73 4.57 0.02
CA VAL A 92 -14.06 4.78 -1.26
C VAL A 92 -14.12 3.49 -2.09
N ILE A 93 -13.88 2.35 -1.45
CA ILE A 93 -14.02 1.01 -2.07
C ILE A 93 -14.84 0.12 -1.14
N ASP A 94 -15.89 -0.51 -1.68
CA ASP A 94 -16.76 -1.50 -1.03
C ASP A 94 -16.75 -2.85 -1.79
N GLU A 95 -15.73 -3.11 -2.60
CA GLU A 95 -15.60 -4.36 -3.34
C GLU A 95 -14.88 -5.40 -2.48
N ASN A 96 -15.53 -6.57 -2.29
CA ASN A 96 -14.93 -7.71 -1.61
C ASN A 96 -13.92 -8.39 -2.56
N PHE A 97 -12.69 -7.91 -2.56
CA PHE A 97 -11.58 -8.64 -3.15
C PHE A 97 -11.04 -9.64 -2.10
N ASN A 98 -11.69 -10.77 -1.98
CA ASN A 98 -11.11 -11.92 -1.30
C ASN A 98 -9.85 -12.35 -2.08
N GLU A 99 -8.68 -11.88 -1.67
CA GLU A 99 -7.45 -12.53 -2.05
C GLU A 99 -7.51 -13.95 -1.50
N GLN A 100 -7.59 -14.91 -2.40
CA GLN A 100 -7.67 -16.33 -2.08
C GLN A 100 -6.36 -16.77 -1.41
N ASN A 101 -6.37 -16.84 -0.08
CA ASN A 101 -5.36 -17.56 0.71
C ASN A 101 -5.66 -19.07 0.73
N SER A 102 -6.25 -19.61 -0.34
CA SER A 102 -6.84 -20.96 -0.31
C SER A 102 -5.85 -22.11 -0.45
N ASP A 103 -4.58 -21.86 -0.79
CA ASP A 103 -3.58 -22.91 -1.04
C ASP A 103 -2.23 -22.72 -0.34
N LEU A 104 -2.20 -21.97 0.76
CA LEU A 104 -0.97 -21.79 1.53
C LEU A 104 -0.67 -23.04 2.36
N ASP A 105 0.60 -23.45 2.35
CA ASP A 105 1.05 -24.52 3.24
C ASP A 105 1.07 -24.08 4.72
N GLU A 106 1.29 -25.03 5.63
CA GLU A 106 1.26 -24.76 7.07
C GLU A 106 2.31 -23.71 7.49
N LEU A 107 3.46 -23.67 6.84
CA LEU A 107 4.53 -22.73 7.14
C LEU A 107 4.21 -21.34 6.59
N GLU A 108 3.67 -21.26 5.39
CA GLU A 108 3.21 -20.00 4.79
C GLU A 108 2.09 -19.36 5.61
N GLN A 109 1.13 -20.16 6.11
CA GLN A 109 0.08 -19.68 7.01
C GLN A 109 0.67 -19.09 8.31
N LYS A 110 1.71 -19.70 8.88
CA LYS A 110 2.41 -19.17 10.05
C LYS A 110 3.11 -17.84 9.73
N ILE A 111 3.75 -17.73 8.56
CA ILE A 111 4.39 -16.48 8.09
C ILE A 111 3.34 -15.38 7.99
N VAL A 112 2.23 -15.62 7.27
CA VAL A 112 1.14 -14.66 7.12
C VAL A 112 0.60 -14.22 8.47
N LYS A 113 0.35 -15.15 9.39
CA LYS A 113 -0.14 -14.83 10.74
C LYS A 113 0.81 -13.93 11.52
N ILE A 114 2.12 -14.16 11.42
CA ILE A 114 3.12 -13.31 12.09
C ILE A 114 3.13 -11.91 11.45
N LEU A 115 3.09 -11.82 10.13
CA LEU A 115 3.01 -10.54 9.42
C LEU A 115 1.77 -9.76 9.83
N ASP A 116 0.60 -10.40 9.84
CA ASP A 116 -0.68 -9.76 10.19
C ASP A 116 -0.72 -9.26 11.63
N GLN A 117 -0.18 -10.05 12.57
CA GLN A 117 -0.26 -9.73 14.00
C GLN A 117 0.82 -8.76 14.48
N LYS A 118 2.01 -8.79 13.87
CA LYS A 118 3.19 -8.09 14.38
C LYS A 118 3.68 -6.95 13.49
N ILE A 119 3.54 -7.09 12.17
CA ILE A 119 4.10 -6.14 11.21
C ILE A 119 3.04 -5.20 10.65
N ARG A 120 1.91 -5.73 10.16
CA ARG A 120 0.86 -4.91 9.52
C ARG A 120 0.35 -3.77 10.39
N PRO A 121 0.12 -3.94 11.72
CA PRO A 121 -0.30 -2.81 12.57
C PRO A 121 0.73 -1.69 12.64
N ALA A 122 2.03 -2.00 12.59
CA ALA A 122 3.10 -1.01 12.61
C ALA A 122 3.17 -0.26 11.27
N VAL A 123 3.20 -0.99 10.14
CA VAL A 123 3.28 -0.36 8.80
C VAL A 123 2.01 0.42 8.45
N ALA A 124 0.85 0.03 8.95
CA ALA A 124 -0.39 0.79 8.78
C ALA A 124 -0.35 2.17 9.48
N ARG A 125 0.31 2.28 10.64
CA ARG A 125 0.57 3.58 11.27
C ARG A 125 1.38 4.49 10.38
N ASP A 126 2.35 3.93 9.68
CA ASP A 126 3.22 4.64 8.74
C ASP A 126 2.55 4.88 7.38
N GLY A 127 1.29 4.49 7.20
CA GLY A 127 0.51 4.72 5.98
C GLY A 127 0.76 3.73 4.85
N GLY A 128 1.22 2.53 5.18
CA GLY A 128 1.49 1.46 4.21
C GLY A 128 0.93 0.11 4.63
N ASP A 129 1.30 -0.91 3.87
CA ASP A 129 1.01 -2.32 4.15
C ASP A 129 2.13 -3.24 3.66
N ILE A 130 2.11 -4.48 4.13
CA ILE A 130 3.00 -5.54 3.71
C ILE A 130 2.16 -6.78 3.37
N LYS A 131 2.34 -7.30 2.15
CA LYS A 131 1.67 -8.51 1.67
C LYS A 131 2.67 -9.65 1.49
N PHE A 132 2.31 -10.83 1.99
CA PHE A 132 3.01 -12.07 1.67
C PHE A 132 2.79 -12.43 0.19
N LYS A 133 3.84 -12.90 -0.50
CA LYS A 133 3.76 -13.34 -1.89
C LYS A 133 4.14 -14.79 -2.09
N GLU A 134 5.25 -15.22 -1.53
CA GLU A 134 5.78 -16.57 -1.72
C GLU A 134 6.79 -16.89 -0.63
N PHE A 135 6.88 -18.18 -0.28
CA PHE A 135 7.98 -18.75 0.48
C PHE A 135 8.65 -19.88 -0.31
N LYS A 136 9.93 -19.78 -0.52
CA LYS A 136 10.69 -20.80 -1.24
C LYS A 136 12.14 -20.85 -0.76
N ASP A 137 12.65 -22.06 -0.48
CA ASP A 137 14.05 -22.34 -0.12
C ASP A 137 14.58 -21.51 1.07
N GLY A 138 13.69 -21.14 2.00
CA GLY A 138 14.00 -20.30 3.14
C GLY A 138 13.90 -18.79 2.87
N VAL A 139 13.49 -18.40 1.66
CA VAL A 139 13.30 -16.99 1.25
C VAL A 139 11.83 -16.64 1.26
N VAL A 140 11.46 -15.64 2.05
CA VAL A 140 10.11 -15.04 2.07
C VAL A 140 10.08 -13.86 1.14
N LYS A 141 9.19 -13.87 0.14
CA LYS A 141 8.93 -12.73 -0.71
C LYS A 141 7.73 -11.95 -0.17
N VAL A 142 7.94 -10.66 0.03
CA VAL A 142 6.89 -9.73 0.48
C VAL A 142 6.76 -8.57 -0.49
N GLN A 143 5.57 -8.01 -0.61
CA GLN A 143 5.30 -6.78 -1.33
C GLN A 143 5.00 -5.68 -0.33
N LEU A 144 5.75 -4.57 -0.41
CA LEU A 144 5.49 -3.36 0.35
C LEU A 144 4.57 -2.44 -0.45
N GLN A 145 3.60 -1.83 0.22
CA GLN A 145 2.59 -0.97 -0.40
C GLN A 145 2.46 0.36 0.35
N GLY A 146 1.86 1.36 -0.30
CA GLY A 146 1.62 2.68 0.27
C GLY A 146 2.92 3.43 0.54
N SER A 147 3.04 4.06 1.72
CA SER A 147 4.23 4.81 2.12
C SER A 147 5.49 3.94 2.23
N CYS A 148 5.33 2.63 2.45
CA CYS A 148 6.44 1.68 2.55
C CYS A 148 7.05 1.34 1.19
N SER A 149 6.35 1.64 0.08
CA SER A 149 6.87 1.48 -1.28
C SER A 149 7.69 2.70 -1.70
N GLY A 150 8.73 2.49 -2.52
CA GLY A 150 9.45 3.57 -3.19
C GLY A 150 10.46 4.37 -2.35
N CYS A 151 10.60 4.13 -1.03
CA CYS A 151 11.63 4.77 -0.21
C CYS A 151 12.76 3.78 0.12
N PRO A 152 13.97 3.93 -0.43
CA PRO A 152 15.07 2.98 -0.23
C PRO A 152 15.46 2.78 1.24
N SER A 153 15.48 3.85 2.03
CA SER A 153 15.88 3.80 3.44
C SER A 153 14.83 3.11 4.32
N SER A 154 13.56 3.43 4.15
CA SER A 154 12.47 2.78 4.91
C SER A 154 12.28 1.32 4.48
N THR A 155 12.41 1.03 3.19
CA THR A 155 12.34 -0.33 2.65
C THR A 155 13.43 -1.21 3.25
N MET A 156 14.66 -0.73 3.34
CA MET A 156 15.79 -1.49 3.91
C MET A 156 15.58 -1.77 5.41
N THR A 157 15.21 -0.75 6.18
CA THR A 157 14.96 -0.87 7.62
C THR A 157 13.79 -1.81 7.91
N LEU A 158 12.69 -1.67 7.17
CA LEU A 158 11.53 -2.52 7.32
C LEU A 158 11.85 -3.97 6.94
N LYS A 159 12.52 -4.20 5.80
CA LYS A 159 12.98 -5.53 5.38
C LYS A 159 13.81 -6.21 6.47
N GLN A 160 14.77 -5.51 7.05
CA GLN A 160 15.63 -6.05 8.10
C GLN A 160 14.83 -6.37 9.38
N GLY A 161 13.88 -5.50 9.76
CA GLY A 161 13.00 -5.73 10.90
C GLY A 161 12.10 -6.95 10.71
N VAL A 162 11.49 -7.07 9.54
CA VAL A 162 10.65 -8.24 9.17
C VAL A 162 11.47 -9.52 9.15
N GLN A 163 12.67 -9.49 8.56
CA GLN A 163 13.58 -10.64 8.53
C GLN A 163 13.94 -11.08 9.93
N ASN A 164 14.40 -10.18 10.79
CA ASN A 164 14.77 -10.51 12.17
C ASN A 164 13.59 -11.11 12.95
N LEU A 165 12.40 -10.58 12.74
CA LEU A 165 11.20 -11.10 13.39
C LEU A 165 10.85 -12.49 12.89
N LEU A 166 10.79 -12.70 11.58
CA LEU A 166 10.43 -14.00 11.01
C LEU A 166 11.46 -15.08 11.35
N THR A 167 12.75 -14.80 11.26
CA THR A 167 13.81 -15.75 11.65
C THR A 167 13.79 -16.10 13.14
N HIS A 168 13.33 -15.18 13.98
CA HIS A 168 13.18 -15.45 15.41
C HIS A 168 12.04 -16.45 15.71
N TYR A 169 10.91 -16.34 15.00
CA TYR A 169 9.75 -17.23 15.21
C TYR A 169 9.78 -18.50 14.37
N LEU A 170 10.42 -18.44 13.20
CA LEU A 170 10.46 -19.50 12.19
C LEU A 170 11.91 -19.71 11.73
N PRO A 171 12.63 -20.68 12.31
CA PRO A 171 14.03 -20.97 11.94
C PRO A 171 14.21 -21.36 10.46
N GLU A 172 13.15 -21.80 9.80
CA GLU A 172 13.13 -22.15 8.38
C GLU A 172 13.31 -20.93 7.47
N VAL A 173 12.96 -19.74 7.97
CA VAL A 173 13.13 -18.47 7.24
C VAL A 173 14.57 -18.00 7.38
N LYS A 174 15.25 -17.83 6.26
CA LYS A 174 16.65 -17.36 6.19
C LYS A 174 16.76 -15.93 5.74
N GLU A 175 15.89 -15.53 4.81
CA GLU A 175 15.93 -14.22 4.19
C GLU A 175 14.52 -13.72 3.85
N VAL A 176 14.35 -12.39 3.89
CA VAL A 176 13.16 -11.69 3.39
C VAL A 176 13.57 -10.81 2.23
N VAL A 177 12.86 -10.89 1.12
CA VAL A 177 13.06 -10.03 -0.05
C VAL A 177 11.78 -9.26 -0.38
N SER A 178 11.92 -7.99 -0.67
CA SER A 178 10.82 -7.17 -1.16
C SER A 178 10.75 -7.30 -2.68
N VAL A 179 9.56 -7.64 -3.19
CA VAL A 179 9.28 -7.64 -4.62
C VAL A 179 8.45 -6.42 -4.98
N SER A 180 8.86 -5.71 -6.02
CA SER A 180 8.06 -4.65 -6.63
C SER A 180 7.37 -5.21 -7.85
N TYR A 181 6.06 -5.00 -7.99
CA TYR A 181 5.37 -5.28 -9.24
C TYR A 181 5.75 -4.20 -10.25
N THR A 182 6.82 -4.40 -11.00
CA THR A 182 6.94 -3.74 -12.28
C THR A 182 6.05 -4.52 -13.24
N HIS A 183 5.00 -3.90 -13.76
CA HIS A 183 4.29 -4.39 -14.92
C HIS A 183 5.33 -4.51 -16.06
N LEU A 184 5.87 -5.71 -16.25
CA LEU A 184 6.60 -6.04 -17.46
C LEU A 184 5.56 -6.02 -18.58
N THR A 185 5.51 -4.91 -19.31
CA THR A 185 5.01 -4.92 -20.67
C THR A 185 5.85 -5.95 -21.41
N LEU A 186 5.24 -7.08 -21.74
CA LEU A 186 5.84 -8.07 -22.63
C LEU A 186 6.29 -7.33 -23.87
N PRO A 187 7.56 -7.45 -24.29
CA PRO A 187 7.95 -6.92 -25.59
C PRO A 187 7.11 -7.67 -26.63
N THR A 188 6.31 -6.94 -27.38
CA THR A 188 5.64 -7.43 -28.56
C THR A 188 6.73 -7.88 -29.52
N ILE A 189 6.96 -9.20 -29.58
CA ILE A 189 7.81 -9.77 -30.61
C ILE A 189 7.04 -9.57 -31.92
N LEU A 190 7.46 -8.56 -32.66
CA LEU A 190 7.05 -8.38 -34.05
C LEU A 190 7.68 -9.54 -34.84
N LEU A 191 6.87 -10.54 -35.16
CA LEU A 191 7.24 -11.54 -36.17
C LEU A 191 7.12 -10.88 -37.53
N VAL A 192 8.25 -10.69 -38.17
CA VAL A 192 8.35 -10.43 -39.60
C VAL A 192 8.32 -11.77 -40.34
#